data_ce0819ab9eb85ada96be47f0ebd2b176
#
_entry.id   ce0819ab9eb85ada96be47f0ebd2b176
#
_cell.length_a   1.000
_cell.length_b   1.000
_cell.length_c   1.000
_cell.angle_alpha   90.00
_cell.angle_beta   90.00
_cell.angle_gamma   90.00
#
_symmetry.space_group_name_H-M   'P 1'
#
loop_
_entity.id
_entity.type
_entity.pdbx_description
1 polymer ?
#
loop_
_entity_poly.entity_id
_entity_poly.type
_entity_poly.pdbx_seq_one_letter_code
_entity_poly.pdbx_strand_id
1 'polypeptide(L)'
;MTSDWHFEAIGTAWSIGTPDPIAPAQRSAITSRIDQFDRTWSRFRDDATVARLRTDREVDLGPDAPAVIAIYDRLFDLTSGAVSPLVGGALEQLGYGAGYTFTPSGEPVRIPSWRDCALNGTVLHVPGPVVLDIGAVGKGFLAGAVAALVDQPCVVDASGDLVNRSGDVLRVALEDPQDAEAAVAVVEVADGEALCGSATNRRRWAADLHHVLDARSWRPTREIMAAWAGGPDPAWADGLATAAFFTHDLAGTGHWWAALDRDRRMTGVGIPGEVFA
;
A
#
# COMPACT_ATOMS: atom_id res chain seq x y z
N MET A 1 -8.92 20.02 12.73
CA MET A 1 -8.73 19.03 13.81
C MET A 1 -8.00 19.69 14.95
N THR A 2 -8.36 19.40 16.20
CA THR A 2 -7.78 20.03 17.40
C THR A 2 -7.11 18.99 18.31
N SER A 3 -7.30 17.72 18.06
CA SER A 3 -6.71 16.60 18.78
C SER A 3 -6.05 15.63 17.81
N ASP A 4 -4.79 15.30 18.04
CA ASP A 4 -4.05 14.34 17.26
C ASP A 4 -3.60 13.17 18.13
N TRP A 5 -3.82 11.94 17.64
CA TRP A 5 -3.31 10.73 18.26
C TRP A 5 -2.26 10.11 17.35
N HIS A 6 -0.99 10.15 17.79
CA HIS A 6 0.15 9.55 17.09
C HIS A 6 0.51 8.19 17.68
N PHE A 7 0.82 7.23 16.83
CA PHE A 7 1.23 5.89 17.23
C PHE A 7 2.00 5.19 16.09
N GLU A 8 2.65 4.09 16.39
CA GLU A 8 3.31 3.21 15.43
C GLU A 8 2.40 2.02 15.09
N ALA A 9 2.26 1.71 13.81
CA ALA A 9 1.51 0.53 13.35
C ALA A 9 2.10 -0.02 12.06
N ILE A 10 2.15 -1.35 11.92
CA ILE A 10 2.65 -2.07 10.73
C ILE A 10 3.98 -1.50 10.18
N GLY A 11 4.88 -1.13 11.11
CA GLY A 11 6.23 -0.63 10.80
C GLY A 11 6.30 0.79 10.25
N THR A 12 5.27 1.61 10.46
CA THR A 12 5.22 3.03 10.05
C THR A 12 4.55 3.90 11.12
N ALA A 13 4.83 5.22 11.08
CA ALA A 13 4.17 6.20 11.93
C ALA A 13 2.75 6.49 11.41
N TRP A 14 1.79 6.58 12.32
CA TRP A 14 0.40 6.87 12.05
C TRP A 14 -0.08 8.05 12.87
N SER A 15 -1.05 8.78 12.35
CA SER A 15 -1.80 9.76 13.11
C SER A 15 -3.29 9.73 12.80
N ILE A 16 -4.10 10.07 13.81
CA ILE A 16 -5.53 10.28 13.65
C ILE A 16 -5.87 11.65 14.24
N GLY A 17 -6.20 12.59 13.36
CA GLY A 17 -6.68 13.93 13.74
C GLY A 17 -8.20 13.92 13.88
N THR A 18 -8.71 14.49 14.98
CA THR A 18 -10.14 14.58 15.30
C THR A 18 -10.48 15.92 15.97
N PRO A 19 -11.76 16.36 15.99
CA PRO A 19 -12.18 17.52 16.76
C PRO A 19 -11.95 17.36 18.28
N ASP A 20 -12.34 16.21 18.83
CA ASP A 20 -12.22 15.87 20.25
C ASP A 20 -11.31 14.67 20.45
N PRO A 21 -10.68 14.48 21.63
CA PRO A 21 -9.86 13.31 21.91
C PRO A 21 -10.63 12.00 21.74
N ILE A 22 -10.02 11.03 21.03
CA ILE A 22 -10.60 9.70 20.85
C ILE A 22 -10.70 9.00 22.20
N ALA A 23 -11.89 8.49 22.55
CA ALA A 23 -12.14 7.78 23.79
C ALA A 23 -11.24 6.54 23.96
N PRO A 24 -10.81 6.20 25.19
CA PRO A 24 -9.93 5.05 25.44
C PRO A 24 -10.48 3.72 24.88
N ALA A 25 -11.77 3.49 24.97
CA ALA A 25 -12.41 2.29 24.42
C ALA A 25 -12.27 2.22 22.89
N GLN A 26 -12.42 3.33 22.21
CA GLN A 26 -12.28 3.43 20.77
C GLN A 26 -10.82 3.27 20.33
N ARG A 27 -9.85 3.88 21.04
CA ARG A 27 -8.42 3.64 20.81
C ARG A 27 -8.07 2.16 20.96
N SER A 28 -8.65 1.49 21.96
CA SER A 28 -8.47 0.04 22.15
C SER A 28 -9.03 -0.77 20.98
N ALA A 29 -10.20 -0.43 20.47
CA ALA A 29 -10.80 -1.09 19.30
C ALA A 29 -9.94 -0.90 18.03
N ILE A 30 -9.45 0.32 17.79
CA ILE A 30 -8.54 0.63 16.68
C ILE A 30 -7.24 -0.18 16.79
N THR A 31 -6.60 -0.15 17.96
CA THR A 31 -5.36 -0.91 18.20
C THR A 31 -5.57 -2.41 18.00
N SER A 32 -6.70 -2.95 18.48
CA SER A 32 -7.03 -4.37 18.31
C SER A 32 -7.24 -4.73 16.83
N ARG A 33 -7.87 -3.85 16.05
CA ARG A 33 -8.06 -4.03 14.61
C ARG A 33 -6.73 -4.04 13.86
N ILE A 34 -5.83 -3.13 14.21
CA ILE A 34 -4.48 -3.06 13.64
C ILE A 34 -3.68 -4.33 13.97
N ASP A 35 -3.69 -4.77 15.24
CA ASP A 35 -2.97 -5.98 15.68
C ASP A 35 -3.52 -7.24 14.98
N GLN A 36 -4.85 -7.36 14.83
CA GLN A 36 -5.47 -8.44 14.07
C GLN A 36 -5.00 -8.45 12.62
N PHE A 37 -4.98 -7.29 11.97
CA PHE A 37 -4.51 -7.16 10.59
C PHE A 37 -3.03 -7.55 10.46
N ASP A 38 -2.18 -7.04 11.33
CA ASP A 38 -0.74 -7.35 11.34
C ASP A 38 -0.48 -8.84 11.58
N ARG A 39 -1.19 -9.48 12.52
CA ARG A 39 -1.10 -10.93 12.77
C ARG A 39 -1.60 -11.77 11.60
N THR A 40 -2.47 -11.25 10.76
CA THR A 40 -2.93 -11.99 9.58
C THR A 40 -1.97 -11.80 8.41
N TRP A 41 -1.59 -10.55 8.10
CA TRP A 41 -1.04 -10.17 6.80
C TRP A 41 0.45 -9.84 6.78
N SER A 42 1.11 -9.69 7.95
CA SER A 42 2.51 -9.27 7.98
C SER A 42 3.47 -10.41 7.62
N ARG A 43 4.13 -10.32 6.46
CA ARG A 43 5.20 -11.26 6.10
C ARG A 43 6.47 -11.11 6.94
N PHE A 44 6.57 -10.03 7.72
CA PHE A 44 7.70 -9.75 8.62
C PHE A 44 7.56 -10.45 9.97
N ARG A 45 6.43 -11.10 10.23
CA ARG A 45 6.14 -11.84 11.45
C ARG A 45 6.15 -13.34 11.17
N ASP A 46 6.86 -14.11 11.97
CA ASP A 46 6.87 -15.58 11.87
C ASP A 46 5.56 -16.21 12.37
N ASP A 47 4.83 -15.51 13.25
CA ASP A 47 3.55 -15.92 13.80
C ASP A 47 2.32 -15.43 13.01
N ALA A 48 2.54 -14.74 11.91
CA ALA A 48 1.43 -14.27 11.07
C ALA A 48 0.78 -15.40 10.29
N THR A 49 -0.53 -15.27 10.04
CA THR A 49 -1.30 -16.27 9.28
C THR A 49 -0.72 -16.50 7.89
N VAL A 50 -0.32 -15.46 7.17
CA VAL A 50 0.32 -15.55 5.84
C VAL A 50 1.67 -16.26 5.86
N ALA A 51 2.38 -16.29 7.00
CA ALA A 51 3.66 -16.99 7.10
C ALA A 51 3.52 -18.50 6.87
N ARG A 52 2.35 -19.08 7.15
CA ARG A 52 2.04 -20.49 6.88
C ARG A 52 2.10 -20.84 5.39
N LEU A 53 1.87 -19.90 4.47
CA LEU A 53 1.99 -20.13 3.03
C LEU A 53 3.41 -20.49 2.57
N ARG A 54 4.41 -20.35 3.46
CA ARG A 54 5.79 -20.83 3.21
C ARG A 54 5.89 -22.37 3.20
N THR A 55 4.91 -23.04 3.77
CA THR A 55 4.87 -24.53 3.89
C THR A 55 3.55 -25.11 3.43
N ASP A 56 2.44 -24.45 3.74
CA ASP A 56 1.08 -24.90 3.49
C ASP A 56 0.61 -24.41 2.11
N ARG A 57 -0.24 -25.21 1.46
CA ARG A 57 -0.83 -24.86 0.18
C ARG A 57 -2.18 -24.18 0.29
N GLU A 58 -2.74 -24.14 1.48
CA GLU A 58 -4.01 -23.50 1.77
C GLU A 58 -3.98 -22.88 3.17
N VAL A 59 -4.46 -21.65 3.29
CA VAL A 59 -4.51 -20.91 4.55
C VAL A 59 -5.78 -20.08 4.59
N ASP A 60 -6.52 -20.17 5.70
CA ASP A 60 -7.65 -19.26 5.99
C ASP A 60 -7.10 -17.91 6.45
N LEU A 61 -7.33 -16.88 5.64
CA LEU A 61 -6.87 -15.51 5.86
C LEU A 61 -7.92 -14.62 6.56
N GLY A 62 -9.07 -15.21 6.90
CA GLY A 62 -10.13 -14.52 7.61
C GLY A 62 -10.93 -13.51 6.78
N PRO A 63 -11.75 -12.68 7.45
CA PRO A 63 -12.81 -11.91 6.80
C PRO A 63 -12.33 -10.82 5.83
N ASP A 64 -11.09 -10.34 5.95
CA ASP A 64 -10.53 -9.33 5.05
C ASP A 64 -10.12 -9.93 3.69
N ALA A 65 -9.92 -11.24 3.61
CA ALA A 65 -9.36 -11.90 2.43
C ALA A 65 -10.14 -11.63 1.14
N PRO A 66 -11.48 -11.72 1.09
CA PRO A 66 -12.21 -11.47 -0.15
C PRO A 66 -11.96 -10.07 -0.73
N ALA A 67 -11.92 -9.05 0.14
CA ALA A 67 -11.71 -7.67 -0.30
C ALA A 67 -10.27 -7.44 -0.77
N VAL A 68 -9.27 -7.86 0.02
CA VAL A 68 -7.84 -7.70 -0.31
C VAL A 68 -7.49 -8.46 -1.58
N ILE A 69 -7.92 -9.72 -1.71
CA ILE A 69 -7.60 -10.57 -2.86
C ILE A 69 -8.27 -10.04 -4.14
N ALA A 70 -9.53 -9.59 -4.07
CA ALA A 70 -10.22 -9.01 -5.22
C ALA A 70 -9.50 -7.77 -5.80
N ILE A 71 -8.86 -6.97 -4.93
CA ILE A 71 -8.04 -5.83 -5.37
C ILE A 71 -6.80 -6.35 -6.11
N TYR A 72 -6.11 -7.35 -5.59
CA TYR A 72 -4.94 -7.94 -6.25
C TYR A 72 -5.28 -8.60 -7.58
N ASP A 73 -6.43 -9.26 -7.71
CA ASP A 73 -6.91 -9.82 -8.99
C ASP A 73 -7.04 -8.71 -10.05
N ARG A 74 -7.66 -7.59 -9.68
CA ARG A 74 -7.80 -6.44 -10.58
C ARG A 74 -6.45 -5.78 -10.91
N LEU A 75 -5.57 -5.60 -9.92
CA LEU A 75 -4.24 -5.02 -10.12
C LEU A 75 -3.36 -5.91 -11.01
N PHE A 76 -3.41 -7.22 -10.81
CA PHE A 76 -2.69 -8.18 -11.63
C PHE A 76 -3.12 -8.08 -13.10
N ASP A 77 -4.43 -8.03 -13.37
CA ASP A 77 -4.95 -7.90 -14.72
C ASP A 77 -4.60 -6.53 -15.34
N LEU A 78 -4.79 -5.45 -14.60
CA LEU A 78 -4.54 -4.08 -15.03
C LEU A 78 -3.07 -3.84 -15.39
N THR A 79 -2.15 -4.48 -14.66
CA THR A 79 -0.71 -4.32 -14.86
C THR A 79 -0.07 -5.45 -15.69
N SER A 80 -0.88 -6.32 -16.29
CA SER A 80 -0.41 -7.52 -17.02
C SER A 80 0.56 -8.37 -16.18
N GLY A 81 0.27 -8.50 -14.89
CA GLY A 81 1.03 -9.32 -13.94
C GLY A 81 2.19 -8.63 -13.23
N ALA A 82 2.43 -7.34 -13.45
CA ALA A 82 3.53 -6.64 -12.77
C ALA A 82 3.28 -6.46 -11.27
N VAL A 83 2.05 -6.15 -10.87
CA VAL A 83 1.65 -6.11 -9.46
C VAL A 83 1.11 -7.47 -9.06
N SER A 84 1.76 -8.12 -8.12
CA SER A 84 1.40 -9.44 -7.62
C SER A 84 1.69 -9.53 -6.12
N PRO A 85 0.81 -10.12 -5.29
CA PRO A 85 1.09 -10.30 -3.88
C PRO A 85 2.13 -11.41 -3.62
N LEU A 86 2.58 -12.13 -4.64
CA LEU A 86 3.59 -13.18 -4.50
C LEU A 86 5.04 -12.68 -4.58
N VAL A 87 5.26 -11.36 -4.59
CA VAL A 87 6.60 -10.75 -4.68
C VAL A 87 7.44 -10.91 -3.41
N GLY A 88 6.83 -11.32 -2.29
CA GLY A 88 7.48 -11.36 -0.98
C GLY A 88 8.78 -12.17 -0.97
N GLY A 89 8.82 -13.34 -1.61
CA GLY A 89 10.02 -14.17 -1.69
C GLY A 89 11.18 -13.51 -2.45
N ALA A 90 10.88 -12.80 -3.54
CA ALA A 90 11.89 -12.06 -4.28
C ALA A 90 12.40 -10.83 -3.49
N LEU A 91 11.51 -10.14 -2.76
CA LEU A 91 11.91 -9.05 -1.87
C LEU A 91 12.83 -9.53 -0.74
N GLU A 92 12.54 -10.67 -0.12
CA GLU A 92 13.39 -11.29 0.90
C GLU A 92 14.76 -11.66 0.36
N GLN A 93 14.81 -12.24 -0.83
CA GLN A 93 16.07 -12.57 -1.51
C GLN A 93 16.90 -11.32 -1.82
N LEU A 94 16.26 -10.19 -2.16
CA LEU A 94 16.93 -8.91 -2.34
C LEU A 94 17.37 -8.27 -1.01
N GLY A 95 17.11 -8.91 0.13
CA GLY A 95 17.49 -8.45 1.46
C GLY A 95 16.40 -7.66 2.21
N TYR A 96 15.20 -7.53 1.62
CA TYR A 96 14.07 -6.87 2.25
C TYR A 96 13.10 -7.90 2.84
N GLY A 97 13.53 -8.56 3.92
CA GLY A 97 12.78 -9.53 4.72
C GLY A 97 12.74 -9.16 6.19
N ALA A 98 12.21 -10.05 7.03
CA ALA A 98 12.08 -9.85 8.48
C ALA A 98 13.42 -9.49 9.18
N GLY A 99 14.53 -10.01 8.67
CA GLY A 99 15.86 -9.69 9.19
C GLY A 99 16.44 -8.36 8.71
N TYR A 100 15.81 -7.67 7.78
CA TYR A 100 16.29 -6.39 7.18
C TYR A 100 17.80 -6.42 6.86
N THR A 101 18.25 -7.51 6.23
CA THR A 101 19.69 -7.69 5.92
C THR A 101 20.19 -6.66 4.91
N PHE A 102 19.28 -6.15 4.05
CA PHE A 102 19.55 -5.23 2.96
C PHE A 102 20.68 -5.68 2.03
N THR A 103 20.95 -6.98 2.02
CA THR A 103 21.97 -7.63 1.20
C THR A 103 21.32 -8.76 0.41
N PRO A 104 21.36 -8.70 -0.93
CA PRO A 104 20.85 -9.78 -1.76
C PRO A 104 21.55 -11.11 -1.48
N SER A 105 20.83 -12.21 -1.52
CA SER A 105 21.33 -13.57 -1.30
C SER A 105 20.83 -14.52 -2.37
N GLY A 106 21.74 -15.29 -2.97
CA GLY A 106 21.40 -16.30 -3.98
C GLY A 106 20.96 -15.75 -5.33
N GLU A 107 20.38 -16.61 -6.15
CA GLU A 107 19.84 -16.26 -7.46
C GLU A 107 18.40 -15.75 -7.36
N PRO A 108 17.91 -14.93 -8.32
CA PRO A 108 16.55 -14.42 -8.32
C PRO A 108 15.49 -15.53 -8.21
N VAL A 109 14.63 -15.41 -7.23
CA VAL A 109 13.52 -16.36 -7.04
C VAL A 109 12.43 -16.06 -8.06
N ARG A 110 12.08 -17.06 -8.87
CA ARG A 110 10.95 -16.96 -9.79
C ARG A 110 9.65 -16.81 -8.99
N ILE A 111 8.89 -15.75 -9.28
CA ILE A 111 7.59 -15.51 -8.70
C ILE A 111 6.56 -16.37 -9.47
N PRO A 112 5.75 -17.22 -8.79
CA PRO A 112 4.65 -17.92 -9.43
C PRO A 112 3.61 -16.95 -9.99
N SER A 113 2.81 -17.40 -10.94
CA SER A 113 1.69 -16.60 -11.42
C SER A 113 0.62 -16.49 -10.35
N TRP A 114 0.12 -15.30 -10.13
CA TRP A 114 -1.03 -15.08 -9.24
C TRP A 114 -2.29 -15.79 -9.74
N ARG A 115 -2.42 -16.01 -11.05
CA ARG A 115 -3.54 -16.76 -11.66
C ARG A 115 -3.56 -18.25 -11.30
N ASP A 116 -2.46 -18.79 -10.76
CA ASP A 116 -2.40 -20.17 -10.27
C ASP A 116 -2.91 -20.29 -8.82
N CYS A 117 -3.32 -19.17 -8.20
CA CYS A 117 -3.92 -19.11 -6.89
C CYS A 117 -5.45 -19.00 -6.99
N ALA A 118 -6.15 -19.42 -5.95
CA ALA A 118 -7.61 -19.32 -5.86
C ALA A 118 -8.04 -19.01 -4.43
N LEU A 119 -9.03 -18.13 -4.29
CA LEU A 119 -9.69 -17.88 -3.01
C LEU A 119 -11.06 -18.58 -2.98
N ASN A 120 -11.27 -19.43 -1.97
CA ASN A 120 -12.54 -20.09 -1.69
C ASN A 120 -13.07 -19.60 -0.33
N GLY A 121 -14.07 -18.71 -0.35
CA GLY A 121 -14.49 -18.00 0.86
C GLY A 121 -13.35 -17.14 1.42
N THR A 122 -12.76 -17.54 2.54
CA THR A 122 -11.60 -16.87 3.17
C THR A 122 -10.30 -17.66 3.03
N VAL A 123 -10.35 -18.86 2.44
CA VAL A 123 -9.20 -19.77 2.29
C VAL A 123 -8.49 -19.52 0.97
N LEU A 124 -7.24 -19.06 1.04
CA LEU A 124 -6.36 -18.91 -0.11
C LEU A 124 -5.65 -20.21 -0.42
N HIS A 125 -5.76 -20.68 -1.66
CA HIS A 125 -5.04 -21.83 -2.22
C HIS A 125 -3.89 -21.34 -3.11
N VAL A 126 -2.70 -21.91 -2.92
CA VAL A 126 -1.49 -21.58 -3.68
C VAL A 126 -0.87 -22.83 -4.33
N PRO A 127 -0.18 -22.72 -5.48
CA PRO A 127 0.35 -23.89 -6.19
C PRO A 127 1.53 -24.56 -5.47
N GLY A 128 2.17 -23.86 -4.55
CA GLY A 128 3.33 -24.34 -3.78
C GLY A 128 3.71 -23.32 -2.71
N PRO A 129 4.85 -23.51 -2.00
CA PRO A 129 5.34 -22.56 -1.02
C PRO A 129 5.54 -21.16 -1.62
N VAL A 130 4.96 -20.15 -0.98
CA VAL A 130 5.05 -18.74 -1.40
C VAL A 130 5.24 -17.82 -0.20
N VAL A 131 5.74 -16.62 -0.45
CA VAL A 131 5.74 -15.53 0.51
C VAL A 131 4.79 -14.45 0.02
N LEU A 132 3.66 -14.32 0.70
CA LEU A 132 2.64 -13.33 0.37
C LEU A 132 3.06 -11.96 0.94
N ASP A 133 3.02 -10.92 0.10
CA ASP A 133 3.25 -9.53 0.46
C ASP A 133 2.09 -8.66 -0.03
N ILE A 134 1.38 -8.04 0.89
CA ILE A 134 0.26 -7.15 0.55
C ILE A 134 0.64 -5.67 0.60
N GLY A 135 1.92 -5.34 0.52
CA GLY A 135 2.44 -3.97 0.64
C GLY A 135 1.90 -2.96 -0.36
N ALA A 136 1.33 -3.41 -1.48
CA ALA A 136 0.73 -2.54 -2.48
C ALA A 136 -0.71 -2.07 -2.16
N VAL A 137 -1.35 -2.66 -1.12
CA VAL A 137 -2.78 -2.45 -0.81
C VAL A 137 -3.01 -2.30 0.69
N GLY A 138 -2.08 -2.85 1.48
CA GLY A 138 -2.31 -3.12 2.89
C GLY A 138 -2.46 -1.87 3.76
N LYS A 139 -1.72 -0.80 3.47
CA LYS A 139 -1.81 0.43 4.25
C LYS A 139 -3.13 1.16 3.97
N GLY A 140 -3.47 1.35 2.70
CA GLY A 140 -4.74 1.97 2.32
C GLY A 140 -5.95 1.19 2.84
N PHE A 141 -5.92 -0.15 2.75
CA PHE A 141 -6.97 -1.00 3.30
C PHE A 141 -7.13 -0.80 4.82
N LEU A 142 -6.02 -0.85 5.56
CA LEU A 142 -6.06 -0.69 7.01
C LEU A 142 -6.43 0.73 7.42
N ALA A 143 -5.97 1.76 6.70
CA ALA A 143 -6.33 3.15 6.96
C ALA A 143 -7.84 3.39 6.80
N GLY A 144 -8.45 2.81 5.76
CA GLY A 144 -9.90 2.81 5.58
C GLY A 144 -10.65 2.10 6.71
N ALA A 145 -10.16 0.93 7.13
CA ALA A 145 -10.74 0.18 8.24
C ALA A 145 -10.63 0.92 9.58
N VAL A 146 -9.50 1.61 9.82
CA VAL A 146 -9.30 2.45 11.01
C VAL A 146 -10.22 3.67 10.98
N ALA A 147 -10.30 4.37 9.84
CA ALA A 147 -11.19 5.52 9.70
C ALA A 147 -12.67 5.15 9.94
N ALA A 148 -13.09 3.95 9.53
CA ALA A 148 -14.45 3.45 9.78
C ALA A 148 -14.76 3.20 11.27
N LEU A 149 -13.75 3.03 12.12
CA LEU A 149 -13.91 2.84 13.57
C LEU A 149 -13.97 4.17 14.34
N VAL A 150 -13.69 5.30 13.70
CA VAL A 150 -13.75 6.62 14.35
C VAL A 150 -15.16 7.19 14.16
N ASP A 151 -15.88 7.46 15.26
CA ASP A 151 -17.28 7.90 15.29
C ASP A 151 -17.48 9.43 15.23
N GLN A 152 -16.42 10.17 14.97
CA GLN A 152 -16.42 11.60 14.75
C GLN A 152 -15.67 11.95 13.46
N PRO A 153 -15.79 13.18 12.93
CA PRO A 153 -14.98 13.62 11.79
C PRO A 153 -13.49 13.36 12.03
N CYS A 154 -12.79 12.80 11.06
CA CYS A 154 -11.39 12.44 11.25
C CYS A 154 -10.56 12.55 9.97
N VAL A 155 -9.25 12.67 10.16
CA VAL A 155 -8.22 12.44 9.14
C VAL A 155 -7.31 11.35 9.67
N VAL A 156 -7.16 10.27 8.92
CA VAL A 156 -6.20 9.19 9.21
C VAL A 156 -5.03 9.32 8.25
N ASP A 157 -3.82 9.42 8.78
CA ASP A 157 -2.58 9.37 8.00
C ASP A 157 -1.76 8.14 8.41
N ALA A 158 -1.53 7.26 7.45
CA ALA A 158 -0.75 6.04 7.57
C ALA A 158 0.59 6.19 6.84
N SER A 159 1.35 7.26 7.16
CA SER A 159 2.66 7.53 6.55
C SER A 159 2.60 7.69 5.03
N GLY A 160 1.73 8.59 4.58
CA GLY A 160 1.52 8.93 3.17
C GLY A 160 0.30 8.28 2.51
N ASP A 161 -0.44 7.43 3.21
CA ASP A 161 -1.78 7.01 2.83
C ASP A 161 -2.78 7.69 3.75
N LEU A 162 -3.49 8.67 3.21
CA LEU A 162 -4.39 9.55 3.93
C LEU A 162 -5.84 9.21 3.61
N VAL A 163 -6.69 9.16 4.65
CA VAL A 163 -8.15 9.06 4.51
C VAL A 163 -8.79 10.29 5.13
N ASN A 164 -9.51 11.05 4.33
CA ASN A 164 -10.21 12.24 4.77
C ASN A 164 -11.70 11.95 5.06
N ARG A 165 -12.09 12.11 6.30
CA ARG A 165 -13.49 12.09 6.78
C ARG A 165 -13.74 13.28 7.70
N SER A 166 -13.15 14.43 7.38
CA SER A 166 -13.19 15.62 8.24
C SER A 166 -14.43 16.51 8.05
N GLY A 167 -15.16 16.30 6.95
CA GLY A 167 -16.22 17.21 6.50
C GLY A 167 -15.70 18.36 5.62
N ASP A 168 -14.39 18.53 5.49
CA ASP A 168 -13.73 19.59 4.72
C ASP A 168 -12.87 19.04 3.59
N VAL A 169 -12.52 19.88 2.63
CA VAL A 169 -11.50 19.57 1.61
C VAL A 169 -10.12 19.83 2.19
N LEU A 170 -9.22 18.86 2.09
CA LEU A 170 -7.83 19.00 2.50
C LEU A 170 -6.97 19.35 1.29
N ARG A 171 -5.99 20.24 1.48
CA ARG A 171 -4.92 20.49 0.50
C ARG A 171 -3.65 19.78 0.95
N VAL A 172 -3.17 18.85 0.14
CA VAL A 172 -2.04 17.97 0.47
C VAL A 172 -0.94 18.15 -0.55
N ALA A 173 0.28 18.42 -0.08
CA ALA A 173 1.47 18.49 -0.93
C ALA A 173 1.95 17.08 -1.27
N LEU A 174 2.20 16.82 -2.56
CA LEU A 174 2.87 15.61 -3.02
C LEU A 174 4.38 15.85 -2.97
N GLU A 175 5.05 15.18 -2.04
CA GLU A 175 6.48 15.34 -1.77
C GLU A 175 7.32 14.99 -3.00
N ASP A 176 8.34 15.81 -3.29
CA ASP A 176 9.35 15.47 -4.28
C ASP A 176 10.23 14.32 -3.77
N PRO A 177 10.30 13.16 -4.47
CA PRO A 177 11.11 12.05 -4.00
C PRO A 177 12.62 12.32 -3.97
N GLN A 178 13.07 13.43 -4.53
CA GLN A 178 14.48 13.87 -4.55
C GLN A 178 14.78 14.98 -3.55
N ASP A 179 13.75 15.71 -3.10
CA ASP A 179 13.90 16.83 -2.16
C ASP A 179 12.69 16.85 -1.20
N ALA A 180 12.89 16.39 0.03
CA ALA A 180 11.85 16.32 1.05
C ALA A 180 11.29 17.69 1.49
N GLU A 181 11.99 18.79 1.17
CA GLU A 181 11.53 20.16 1.45
C GLU A 181 10.69 20.75 0.31
N ALA A 182 10.59 20.03 -0.83
CA ALA A 182 9.86 20.46 -2.00
C ALA A 182 8.62 19.59 -2.27
N ALA A 183 7.67 20.16 -2.99
CA ALA A 183 6.51 19.46 -3.51
C ALA A 183 6.48 19.51 -5.04
N VAL A 184 6.02 18.42 -5.67
CA VAL A 184 5.82 18.35 -7.12
C VAL A 184 4.40 18.72 -7.54
N ALA A 185 3.46 18.67 -6.59
CA ALA A 185 2.07 19.11 -6.76
C ALA A 185 1.43 19.41 -5.40
N VAL A 186 0.32 20.13 -5.43
CA VAL A 186 -0.63 20.24 -4.32
C VAL A 186 -1.98 19.77 -4.81
N VAL A 187 -2.54 18.75 -4.17
CA VAL A 187 -3.82 18.17 -4.55
C VAL A 187 -4.89 18.43 -3.50
N GLU A 188 -6.14 18.40 -3.93
CA GLU A 188 -7.30 18.48 -3.07
C GLU A 188 -7.82 17.05 -2.79
N VAL A 189 -8.09 16.76 -1.54
CA VAL A 189 -8.69 15.49 -1.09
C VAL A 189 -10.03 15.84 -0.46
N ALA A 190 -11.11 15.51 -1.14
CA ALA A 190 -12.46 15.81 -0.67
C ALA A 190 -12.83 14.96 0.55
N ASP A 191 -13.86 15.39 1.29
CA ASP A 191 -14.44 14.57 2.35
C ASP A 191 -14.96 13.23 1.78
N GLY A 192 -14.65 12.13 2.46
CA GLY A 192 -14.95 10.77 2.00
C GLY A 192 -13.94 10.19 1.01
N GLU A 193 -12.86 10.92 0.66
CA GLU A 193 -11.82 10.44 -0.23
C GLU A 193 -10.52 10.09 0.51
N ALA A 194 -9.68 9.36 -0.21
CA ALA A 194 -8.32 9.02 0.20
C ALA A 194 -7.29 9.53 -0.81
N LEU A 195 -6.06 9.72 -0.35
CA LEU A 195 -4.85 9.92 -1.14
C LEU A 195 -3.82 8.90 -0.67
N CYS A 196 -3.29 8.10 -1.59
CA CYS A 196 -2.22 7.15 -1.33
C CYS A 196 -1.02 7.43 -2.20
N GLY A 197 0.19 7.17 -1.67
CA GLY A 197 1.43 7.42 -2.36
C GLY A 197 2.43 6.28 -2.23
N SER A 198 3.07 5.94 -3.35
CA SER A 198 4.20 5.01 -3.41
C SER A 198 5.43 5.71 -3.98
N ALA A 199 6.59 5.55 -3.34
CA ALA A 199 7.82 6.18 -3.81
C ALA A 199 9.04 5.29 -3.56
N THR A 200 9.97 5.27 -4.50
CA THR A 200 11.16 4.40 -4.45
C THR A 200 12.16 4.80 -3.37
N ASN A 201 12.14 6.07 -2.92
CA ASN A 201 13.02 6.59 -1.87
C ASN A 201 12.61 6.14 -0.46
N ARG A 202 11.34 5.80 -0.21
CA ARG A 202 10.80 5.47 1.12
C ARG A 202 11.39 4.20 1.72
N ARG A 203 11.69 3.19 0.89
CA ARG A 203 12.30 1.91 1.29
C ARG A 203 13.35 1.52 0.26
N ARG A 204 14.46 2.25 0.28
CA ARG A 204 15.61 2.05 -0.59
C ARG A 204 16.82 1.66 0.25
N TRP A 205 17.54 0.59 -0.13
CA TRP A 205 18.71 0.09 0.61
C TRP A 205 19.97 0.00 -0.23
N ALA A 206 19.87 0.20 -1.54
CA ALA A 206 21.03 0.37 -2.43
C ALA A 206 20.64 1.23 -3.63
N ALA A 207 21.60 1.51 -4.51
CA ALA A 207 21.40 2.40 -5.65
C ALA A 207 20.20 2.02 -6.51
N ASP A 208 20.02 0.71 -6.78
CA ASP A 208 18.96 0.16 -7.64
C ASP A 208 18.04 -0.83 -6.90
N LEU A 209 18.09 -0.87 -5.55
CA LEU A 209 17.29 -1.77 -4.74
C LEU A 209 16.29 -0.99 -3.88
N HIS A 210 15.02 -1.20 -4.15
CA HIS A 210 13.88 -0.67 -3.42
C HIS A 210 12.70 -1.65 -3.50
N HIS A 211 11.66 -1.40 -2.73
CA HIS A 211 10.56 -2.33 -2.52
C HIS A 211 9.54 -2.44 -3.68
N VAL A 212 9.51 -1.50 -4.63
CA VAL A 212 8.59 -1.57 -5.77
C VAL A 212 9.19 -2.49 -6.84
N LEU A 213 8.69 -3.73 -6.86
CA LEU A 213 9.23 -4.82 -7.67
C LEU A 213 8.24 -5.22 -8.76
N ASP A 214 8.73 -5.36 -10.00
CA ASP A 214 7.96 -5.93 -11.11
C ASP A 214 7.98 -7.46 -11.02
N ALA A 215 6.81 -8.06 -10.76
CA ALA A 215 6.67 -9.49 -10.60
C ALA A 215 6.98 -10.30 -11.88
N ARG A 216 6.98 -9.67 -13.05
CA ARG A 216 7.32 -10.30 -14.33
C ARG A 216 8.82 -10.44 -14.53
N SER A 217 9.58 -9.43 -14.10
CA SER A 217 11.04 -9.37 -14.23
C SER A 217 11.78 -9.81 -12.96
N TRP A 218 11.09 -9.86 -11.81
CA TRP A 218 11.62 -10.13 -10.45
C TRP A 218 12.64 -9.09 -9.98
N ARG A 219 12.53 -7.88 -10.51
CA ARG A 219 13.47 -6.78 -10.24
C ARG A 219 12.73 -5.50 -9.86
N PRO A 220 13.35 -4.63 -9.08
CA PRO A 220 12.83 -3.30 -8.84
C PRO A 220 12.64 -2.53 -10.15
N THR A 221 11.56 -1.76 -10.25
CA THR A 221 11.32 -0.84 -11.38
C THR A 221 12.35 0.29 -11.39
N ARG A 222 12.50 0.99 -12.54
CA ARG A 222 13.54 2.03 -12.69
C ARG A 222 13.05 3.34 -13.28
N GLU A 223 11.90 3.37 -13.91
CA GLU A 223 11.45 4.53 -14.68
C GLU A 223 10.72 5.54 -13.79
N ILE A 224 9.78 5.09 -12.98
CA ILE A 224 8.97 5.93 -12.10
C ILE A 224 9.65 6.05 -10.73
N MET A 225 9.74 7.27 -10.20
CA MET A 225 10.30 7.55 -8.88
C MET A 225 9.22 7.55 -7.80
N ALA A 226 8.07 8.13 -8.10
CA ALA A 226 6.93 8.20 -7.20
C ALA A 226 5.61 8.19 -7.99
N ALA A 227 4.57 7.70 -7.38
CA ALA A 227 3.23 7.74 -7.93
C ALA A 227 2.20 7.92 -6.82
N TRP A 228 1.09 8.54 -7.16
CA TRP A 228 -0.01 8.84 -6.25
C TRP A 228 -1.34 8.50 -6.91
N ALA A 229 -2.31 8.15 -6.11
CA ALA A 229 -3.69 8.01 -6.55
C ALA A 229 -4.64 8.42 -5.44
N GLY A 230 -5.82 8.87 -5.81
CA GLY A 230 -6.83 9.24 -4.84
C GLY A 230 -8.25 9.04 -5.35
N GLY A 231 -9.19 8.94 -4.41
CA GLY A 231 -10.60 8.71 -4.65
C GLY A 231 -11.28 8.04 -3.47
N PRO A 232 -12.50 7.51 -3.64
CA PRO A 232 -13.36 7.10 -2.52
C PRO A 232 -12.93 5.78 -1.83
N ASP A 233 -12.12 4.94 -2.48
CA ASP A 233 -11.67 3.65 -1.91
C ASP A 233 -10.16 3.72 -1.60
N PRO A 234 -9.75 3.82 -0.32
CA PRO A 234 -8.35 3.95 0.06
C PRO A 234 -7.50 2.72 -0.29
N ALA A 235 -8.07 1.51 -0.23
CA ALA A 235 -7.34 0.30 -0.59
C ALA A 235 -7.06 0.23 -2.10
N TRP A 236 -8.04 0.65 -2.90
CA TRP A 236 -7.88 0.72 -4.34
C TRP A 236 -6.92 1.86 -4.74
N ALA A 237 -6.97 3.03 -4.06
CA ALA A 237 -6.03 4.13 -4.27
C ALA A 237 -4.58 3.70 -4.00
N ASP A 238 -4.30 2.99 -2.88
CA ASP A 238 -2.97 2.43 -2.55
C ASP A 238 -2.49 1.48 -3.68
N GLY A 239 -3.37 0.57 -4.11
CA GLY A 239 -3.10 -0.32 -5.24
C GLY A 239 -2.79 0.41 -6.54
N LEU A 240 -3.56 1.44 -6.88
CA LEU A 240 -3.34 2.25 -8.08
C LEU A 240 -2.05 3.07 -8.03
N ALA A 241 -1.68 3.62 -6.87
CA ALA A 241 -0.40 4.28 -6.69
C ALA A 241 0.77 3.33 -6.98
N THR A 242 0.64 2.04 -6.62
CA THR A 242 1.62 1.02 -7.01
C THR A 242 1.51 0.64 -8.49
N ALA A 243 0.30 0.49 -9.04
CA ALA A 243 0.09 0.12 -10.44
C ALA A 243 0.66 1.15 -11.42
N ALA A 244 0.62 2.44 -11.06
CA ALA A 244 1.14 3.54 -11.87
C ALA A 244 2.66 3.47 -12.16
N PHE A 245 3.40 2.63 -11.43
CA PHE A 245 4.79 2.31 -11.76
C PHE A 245 4.94 1.43 -13.00
N PHE A 246 3.88 0.75 -13.44
CA PHE A 246 3.94 -0.31 -14.45
C PHE A 246 3.04 -0.09 -15.65
N THR A 247 2.01 0.75 -15.51
CA THR A 247 1.06 1.08 -16.57
C THR A 247 0.50 2.48 -16.38
N HIS A 248 0.19 3.14 -17.50
CA HIS A 248 -0.52 4.42 -17.52
C HIS A 248 -1.96 4.27 -18.05
N ASP A 249 -2.39 3.05 -18.34
CA ASP A 249 -3.77 2.74 -18.72
C ASP A 249 -4.63 2.47 -17.47
N LEU A 250 -4.78 3.51 -16.65
CA LEU A 250 -5.58 3.51 -15.42
C LEU A 250 -6.86 4.33 -15.56
N ALA A 251 -7.22 4.71 -16.78
CA ALA A 251 -8.45 5.43 -17.04
C ALA A 251 -9.68 4.57 -16.72
N GLY A 252 -10.76 5.19 -16.25
CA GLY A 252 -12.01 4.50 -15.93
C GLY A 252 -12.01 3.71 -14.62
N THR A 253 -10.95 3.83 -13.81
CA THR A 253 -10.87 3.19 -12.49
C THR A 253 -11.73 3.88 -11.41
N GLY A 254 -12.26 5.06 -11.70
CA GLY A 254 -13.03 5.89 -10.76
C GLY A 254 -12.15 6.69 -9.79
N HIS A 255 -10.83 6.65 -9.99
CA HIS A 255 -9.81 7.35 -9.20
C HIS A 255 -8.94 8.20 -10.11
N TRP A 256 -8.42 9.30 -9.57
CA TRP A 256 -7.33 10.01 -10.22
C TRP A 256 -5.99 9.35 -9.88
N TRP A 257 -4.98 9.57 -10.72
CA TRP A 257 -3.63 9.11 -10.48
C TRP A 257 -2.59 10.04 -11.09
N ALA A 258 -1.37 10.00 -10.56
CA ALA A 258 -0.20 10.70 -11.10
C ALA A 258 1.05 9.83 -10.89
N ALA A 259 2.00 9.91 -11.81
CA ALA A 259 3.31 9.28 -11.72
C ALA A 259 4.40 10.27 -12.14
N LEU A 260 5.48 10.32 -11.38
CA LEU A 260 6.66 11.15 -11.63
C LEU A 260 7.82 10.26 -12.09
N ASP A 261 8.33 10.49 -13.29
CA ASP A 261 9.48 9.77 -13.82
C ASP A 261 10.83 10.40 -13.40
N ARG A 262 11.93 9.76 -13.79
CA ARG A 262 13.30 10.21 -13.49
C ARG A 262 13.69 11.52 -14.22
N ASP A 263 13.02 11.83 -15.30
CA ASP A 263 13.21 13.09 -16.04
C ASP A 263 12.34 14.22 -15.47
N ARG A 264 11.69 13.99 -14.31
CA ARG A 264 10.78 14.91 -13.62
C ARG A 264 9.54 15.26 -14.43
N ARG A 265 9.08 14.34 -15.27
CA ARG A 265 7.81 14.52 -16.00
C ARG A 265 6.69 13.86 -15.19
N MET A 266 5.67 14.65 -14.91
CA MET A 266 4.44 14.18 -14.31
C MET A 266 3.48 13.69 -15.40
N THR A 267 3.04 12.44 -15.30
CA THR A 267 1.97 11.87 -16.12
C THR A 267 0.81 11.51 -15.19
N GLY A 268 -0.43 11.77 -15.61
CA GLY A 268 -1.59 11.44 -14.77
C GLY A 268 -2.91 11.79 -15.42
N VAL A 269 -4.01 11.41 -14.75
CA VAL A 269 -5.38 11.67 -15.19
C VAL A 269 -6.22 12.16 -14.00
N GLY A 270 -6.93 13.25 -14.20
CA GLY A 270 -7.90 13.77 -13.23
C GLY A 270 -7.31 14.32 -11.94
N ILE A 271 -6.03 14.72 -11.94
CA ILE A 271 -5.34 15.25 -10.75
C ILE A 271 -6.09 16.48 -10.23
N PRO A 272 -6.62 16.46 -8.99
CA PRO A 272 -7.39 17.57 -8.45
C PRO A 272 -6.46 18.60 -7.79
N GLY A 273 -5.94 19.57 -8.52
CA GLY A 273 -5.07 20.59 -7.94
C GLY A 273 -4.02 21.16 -8.90
N GLU A 274 -2.90 21.60 -8.35
CA GLU A 274 -1.83 22.28 -9.07
C GLU A 274 -0.59 21.38 -9.18
N VAL A 275 -0.06 21.22 -10.38
CA VAL A 275 1.17 20.45 -10.66
C VAL A 275 2.29 21.44 -10.99
N PHE A 276 3.49 21.23 -10.40
CA PHE A 276 4.66 22.11 -10.53
C PHE A 276 5.82 21.44 -11.28
N ALA A 277 5.83 20.10 -11.40
CA ALA A 277 6.86 19.30 -12.05
C ALA A 277 6.66 19.18 -13.56
#